data_d8a19a68d8aee9febd04aa943d51303b
#
_entry.id   d8a19a68d8aee9febd04aa943d51303b
#
_cell.length_a   1.000
_cell.length_b   1.000
_cell.length_c   1.000
_cell.angle_alpha   90.00
_cell.angle_beta   90.00
_cell.angle_gamma   90.00
#
_symmetry.space_group_name_H-M   'P 1'
#
loop_
_entity.id
_entity.type
_entity.pdbx_description
1 polymer ?
#
loop_
_entity_poly.entity_id
_entity_poly.type
_entity_poly.pdbx_seq_one_letter_code
_entity_poly.pdbx_strand_id
1 'polypeptide(L)'
;MKPEWELVQRARQGDEASFAALVEQNQGRIYNLALRMTGSPEDAADLCQEAFLNAWRGLGKFQGESSFATWLYRLTTNVCIDFLRREKRRSSLSMTVSLDDEEEDRQAQLPDERFSPHLEAERKERRDALRAGLSALSEEHRRVLILRELEGLSYGEIADLLGLEEGTVKSRIARARLALRNYLVKQGNFFENPSSIS
;
A
#
# COMPACT_ATOMS: atom_id res chain seq x y z
N MET A 1 -27.17 -1.60 2.12
CA MET A 1 -25.99 -1.29 1.27
C MET A 1 -26.27 -1.90 -0.10
N LYS A 2 -26.20 -1.13 -1.19
CA LYS A 2 -26.31 -1.70 -2.54
C LYS A 2 -25.10 -2.58 -2.79
N PRO A 3 -25.25 -3.76 -3.40
CA PRO A 3 -24.11 -4.59 -3.75
C PRO A 3 -23.15 -3.81 -4.66
N GLU A 4 -21.84 -3.95 -4.45
CA GLU A 4 -20.77 -3.21 -5.15
C GLU A 4 -21.00 -3.20 -6.68
N TRP A 5 -21.43 -4.32 -7.24
CA TRP A 5 -21.67 -4.45 -8.67
C TRP A 5 -22.79 -3.54 -9.20
N GLU A 6 -23.88 -3.34 -8.45
CA GLU A 6 -24.93 -2.38 -8.85
C GLU A 6 -24.42 -0.96 -8.90
N LEU A 7 -23.60 -0.56 -7.91
CA LEU A 7 -22.96 0.76 -7.91
C LEU A 7 -22.04 0.93 -9.13
N VAL A 8 -21.25 -0.10 -9.46
CA VAL A 8 -20.38 -0.10 -10.64
C VAL A 8 -21.18 0.07 -11.93
N GLN A 9 -22.28 -0.69 -12.10
CA GLN A 9 -23.09 -0.61 -13.31
C GLN A 9 -23.73 0.78 -13.49
N ARG A 10 -24.24 1.37 -12.42
CA ARG A 10 -24.82 2.72 -12.45
C ARG A 10 -23.75 3.79 -12.71
N ALA A 11 -22.61 3.70 -12.05
CA ALA A 11 -21.50 4.61 -12.25
C ALA A 11 -20.98 4.54 -13.71
N ARG A 12 -20.95 3.36 -14.34
CA ARG A 12 -20.63 3.21 -15.78
C ARG A 12 -21.62 3.93 -16.71
N GLN A 13 -22.86 4.15 -16.26
CA GLN A 13 -23.87 4.91 -16.98
C GLN A 13 -23.81 6.43 -16.68
N GLY A 14 -22.79 6.87 -15.94
CA GLY A 14 -22.58 8.27 -15.58
C GLY A 14 -23.24 8.70 -14.26
N ASP A 15 -23.74 7.76 -13.44
CA ASP A 15 -24.29 8.08 -12.12
C ASP A 15 -23.15 8.43 -11.14
N GLU A 16 -22.88 9.72 -10.99
CA GLU A 16 -21.85 10.25 -10.09
C GLU A 16 -22.09 9.86 -8.63
N ALA A 17 -23.33 9.80 -8.18
CA ALA A 17 -23.68 9.41 -6.81
C ALA A 17 -23.27 7.95 -6.50
N SER A 18 -23.44 7.05 -7.46
CA SER A 18 -22.99 5.66 -7.33
C SER A 18 -21.46 5.57 -7.32
N PHE A 19 -20.75 6.38 -8.11
CA PHE A 19 -19.29 6.44 -8.05
C PHE A 19 -18.80 7.03 -6.72
N ALA A 20 -19.42 8.10 -6.22
CA ALA A 20 -19.09 8.68 -4.92
C ALA A 20 -19.22 7.64 -3.79
N ALA A 21 -20.26 6.78 -3.82
CA ALA A 21 -20.40 5.68 -2.87
C ALA A 21 -19.26 4.64 -2.99
N LEU A 22 -18.80 4.34 -4.20
CA LEU A 22 -17.63 3.47 -4.42
C LEU A 22 -16.34 4.10 -3.87
N VAL A 23 -16.16 5.42 -4.04
CA VAL A 23 -15.03 6.16 -3.47
C VAL A 23 -15.06 6.08 -1.95
N GLU A 24 -16.19 6.39 -1.32
CA GLU A 24 -16.35 6.36 0.14
C GLU A 24 -16.01 4.98 0.73
N GLN A 25 -16.45 3.91 0.07
CA GLN A 25 -16.18 2.54 0.52
C GLN A 25 -14.71 2.13 0.41
N ASN A 26 -13.95 2.73 -0.49
CA ASN A 26 -12.59 2.29 -0.82
C ASN A 26 -11.50 3.31 -0.45
N GLN A 27 -11.81 4.60 -0.21
CA GLN A 27 -10.83 5.67 -0.02
C GLN A 27 -9.79 5.38 1.08
N GLY A 28 -10.22 4.86 2.23
CA GLY A 28 -9.30 4.56 3.33
C GLY A 28 -8.29 3.47 2.98
N ARG A 29 -8.72 2.46 2.20
CA ARG A 29 -7.82 1.38 1.75
C ARG A 29 -6.85 1.88 0.70
N ILE A 30 -7.31 2.66 -0.26
CA ILE A 30 -6.50 3.21 -1.35
C ILE A 30 -5.47 4.21 -0.81
N TYR A 31 -5.87 5.10 0.09
CA TYR A 31 -4.95 6.01 0.77
C TYR A 31 -3.87 5.24 1.55
N ASN A 32 -4.26 4.23 2.34
CA ASN A 32 -3.30 3.43 3.09
C ASN A 32 -2.34 2.63 2.20
N LEU A 33 -2.79 2.17 1.02
CA LEU A 33 -1.92 1.54 0.03
C LEU A 33 -0.88 2.55 -0.49
N ALA A 34 -1.33 3.73 -0.93
CA ALA A 34 -0.46 4.78 -1.43
C ALA A 34 0.54 5.23 -0.36
N LEU A 35 0.10 5.44 0.89
CA LEU A 35 0.97 5.81 2.02
C LEU A 35 2.04 4.75 2.30
N ARG A 36 1.69 3.47 2.26
CA ARG A 36 2.67 2.39 2.43
C ARG A 36 3.69 2.31 1.30
N MET A 37 3.28 2.68 0.08
CA MET A 37 4.17 2.65 -1.08
C MET A 37 5.10 3.86 -1.16
N THR A 38 4.62 5.05 -0.81
CA THR A 38 5.38 6.30 -0.91
C THR A 38 6.12 6.66 0.38
N GLY A 39 5.52 6.37 1.54
CA GLY A 39 5.99 6.81 2.84
C GLY A 39 5.57 8.25 3.18
N SER A 40 5.01 9.01 2.24
CA SER A 40 4.63 10.42 2.37
C SER A 40 3.11 10.57 2.41
N PRO A 41 2.53 11.19 3.45
CA PRO A 41 1.10 11.46 3.54
C PRO A 41 0.58 12.39 2.44
N GLU A 42 1.37 13.38 2.03
CA GLU A 42 1.05 14.33 0.98
C GLU A 42 0.95 13.63 -0.37
N ASP A 43 2.02 12.91 -0.76
CA ASP A 43 2.02 12.11 -1.99
C ASP A 43 0.90 11.06 -1.99
N ALA A 44 0.63 10.43 -0.85
CA ALA A 44 -0.42 9.44 -0.72
C ALA A 44 -1.81 10.02 -0.99
N ALA A 45 -2.08 11.25 -0.53
CA ALA A 45 -3.34 11.94 -0.79
C ALA A 45 -3.51 12.25 -2.28
N ASP A 46 -2.48 12.77 -2.93
CA ASP A 46 -2.50 13.10 -4.35
C ASP A 46 -2.66 11.86 -5.23
N LEU A 47 -1.89 10.81 -4.94
CA LEU A 47 -1.97 9.55 -5.68
C LEU A 47 -3.30 8.82 -5.46
N CYS A 48 -3.91 8.96 -4.29
CA CYS A 48 -5.25 8.46 -4.02
C CYS A 48 -6.28 9.15 -4.91
N GLN A 49 -6.22 10.47 -5.03
CA GLN A 49 -7.10 11.23 -5.93
C GLN A 49 -6.86 10.84 -7.40
N GLU A 50 -5.60 10.77 -7.83
CA GLU A 50 -5.25 10.36 -9.20
C GLU A 50 -5.78 8.96 -9.52
N ALA A 51 -5.67 8.01 -8.58
CA ALA A 51 -6.19 6.66 -8.74
C ALA A 51 -7.72 6.64 -8.95
N PHE A 52 -8.48 7.42 -8.18
CA PHE A 52 -9.94 7.53 -8.37
C PHE A 52 -10.31 8.23 -9.67
N LEU A 53 -9.60 9.26 -10.08
CA LEU A 53 -9.81 9.90 -11.38
C LEU A 53 -9.55 8.93 -12.54
N ASN A 54 -8.48 8.12 -12.44
CA ASN A 54 -8.19 7.09 -13.42
C ASN A 54 -9.24 5.97 -13.40
N ALA A 55 -9.76 5.63 -12.21
CA ALA A 55 -10.87 4.67 -12.08
C ALA A 55 -12.14 5.20 -12.75
N TRP A 56 -12.53 6.46 -12.52
CA TRP A 56 -13.69 7.08 -13.18
C TRP A 56 -13.56 7.05 -14.70
N ARG A 57 -12.41 7.49 -15.22
CA ARG A 57 -12.13 7.49 -16.68
C ARG A 57 -12.10 6.10 -17.30
N GLY A 58 -11.58 5.12 -16.53
CA GLY A 58 -11.43 3.74 -16.97
C GLY A 58 -12.64 2.84 -16.72
N LEU A 59 -13.66 3.31 -15.99
CA LEU A 59 -14.76 2.49 -15.51
C LEU A 59 -15.56 1.84 -16.65
N GLY A 60 -15.69 2.53 -17.79
CA GLY A 60 -16.35 1.98 -18.99
C GLY A 60 -15.66 0.72 -19.54
N LYS A 61 -14.36 0.56 -19.30
CA LYS A 61 -13.56 -0.60 -19.74
C LYS A 61 -13.49 -1.73 -18.70
N PHE A 62 -13.98 -1.50 -17.48
CA PHE A 62 -13.98 -2.50 -16.43
C PHE A 62 -14.99 -3.59 -16.74
N GLN A 63 -14.55 -4.82 -16.98
CA GLN A 63 -15.36 -5.94 -17.43
C GLN A 63 -15.91 -6.81 -16.28
N GLY A 64 -15.50 -6.56 -15.03
CA GLY A 64 -15.94 -7.32 -13.87
C GLY A 64 -15.25 -8.68 -13.70
N GLU A 65 -14.10 -8.91 -14.35
CA GLU A 65 -13.29 -10.12 -14.19
C GLU A 65 -12.70 -10.27 -12.77
N SER A 66 -12.67 -9.17 -12.03
CA SER A 66 -12.30 -9.13 -10.62
C SER A 66 -13.28 -8.24 -9.85
N SER A 67 -13.19 -8.17 -8.50
CA SER A 67 -13.92 -7.16 -7.74
C SER A 67 -13.47 -5.74 -8.15
N PHE A 68 -14.36 -4.75 -7.98
CA PHE A 68 -14.00 -3.34 -8.21
C PHE A 68 -12.81 -2.93 -7.35
N ALA A 69 -12.79 -3.36 -6.08
CA ALA A 69 -11.68 -3.11 -5.18
C ALA A 69 -10.36 -3.64 -5.73
N THR A 70 -10.30 -4.89 -6.22
CA THR A 70 -9.09 -5.49 -6.81
C THR A 70 -8.61 -4.71 -8.05
N TRP A 71 -9.53 -4.32 -8.92
CA TRP A 71 -9.21 -3.51 -10.10
C TRP A 71 -8.68 -2.12 -9.70
N LEU A 72 -9.31 -1.48 -8.72
CA LEU A 72 -8.88 -0.19 -8.18
C LEU A 72 -7.49 -0.27 -7.52
N TYR A 73 -7.18 -1.36 -6.81
CA TYR A 73 -5.85 -1.62 -6.27
C TYR A 73 -4.79 -1.67 -7.37
N ARG A 74 -5.06 -2.35 -8.48
CA ARG A 74 -4.14 -2.40 -9.63
C ARG A 74 -3.90 -1.00 -10.21
N LEU A 75 -4.95 -0.20 -10.37
CA LEU A 75 -4.82 1.18 -10.84
C LEU A 75 -3.97 2.01 -9.87
N THR A 76 -4.26 1.96 -8.57
CA THR A 76 -3.52 2.69 -7.54
C THR A 76 -2.05 2.29 -7.52
N THR A 77 -1.77 0.99 -7.56
CA THR A 77 -0.39 0.49 -7.58
C THR A 77 0.38 1.00 -8.80
N ASN A 78 -0.25 1.03 -9.99
CA ASN A 78 0.38 1.57 -11.19
C ASN A 78 0.69 3.06 -11.04
N VAL A 79 -0.25 3.85 -10.52
CA VAL A 79 -0.05 5.29 -10.25
C VAL A 79 1.12 5.50 -9.29
N CYS A 80 1.17 4.76 -8.19
CA CYS A 80 2.28 4.84 -7.22
C CYS A 80 3.62 4.43 -7.84
N ILE A 81 3.66 3.36 -8.63
CA ILE A 81 4.89 2.92 -9.31
C ILE A 81 5.39 3.97 -10.28
N ASP A 82 4.52 4.57 -11.07
CA ASP A 82 4.90 5.60 -12.04
C ASP A 82 5.37 6.88 -11.35
N PHE A 83 4.76 7.25 -10.22
CA PHE A 83 5.23 8.33 -9.37
C PHE A 83 6.65 8.04 -8.86
N LEU A 84 6.87 6.90 -8.21
CA LEU A 84 8.17 6.53 -7.65
C LEU A 84 9.27 6.40 -8.72
N ARG A 85 8.93 5.95 -9.92
CA ARG A 85 9.87 5.95 -11.07
C ARG A 85 10.23 7.37 -11.52
N ARG A 86 9.28 8.30 -11.46
CA ARG A 86 9.52 9.73 -11.76
C ARG A 86 10.43 10.36 -10.71
N GLU A 87 10.12 10.13 -9.42
CA GLU A 87 10.93 10.64 -8.31
C GLU A 87 12.37 10.10 -8.34
N LYS A 88 12.55 8.81 -8.56
CA LYS A 88 13.88 8.21 -8.72
C LYS A 88 14.67 8.85 -9.88
N ARG A 89 14.03 9.17 -10.99
CA ARG A 89 14.69 9.88 -12.10
C ARG A 89 15.05 11.32 -11.72
N ARG A 90 14.18 12.01 -10.99
CA ARG A 90 14.47 13.37 -10.51
C ARG A 90 15.63 13.38 -9.52
N SER A 91 15.63 12.49 -8.52
CA SER A 91 16.70 12.39 -7.55
C SER A 91 18.04 11.97 -8.19
N SER A 92 18.04 11.12 -9.19
CA SER A 92 19.26 10.75 -9.93
C SER A 92 19.81 11.88 -10.81
N LEU A 93 18.98 12.82 -11.26
CA LEU A 93 19.38 14.03 -11.99
C LEU A 93 19.79 15.16 -11.02
N SER A 94 19.33 15.11 -9.77
CA SER A 94 19.57 16.11 -8.71
C SER A 94 20.67 15.69 -7.73
N MET A 95 21.62 14.86 -8.13
CA MET A 95 22.76 14.43 -7.28
C MET A 95 23.75 15.56 -7.00
N THR A 96 23.26 16.70 -6.54
CA THR A 96 23.97 17.69 -5.76
C THR A 96 22.96 18.30 -4.77
N VAL A 97 23.28 18.17 -3.48
CA VAL A 97 22.65 18.82 -2.32
C VAL A 97 21.72 17.96 -1.45
N SER A 98 22.34 17.59 -0.31
CA SER A 98 21.83 17.60 1.09
C SER A 98 20.74 16.63 1.51
N LEU A 99 21.20 15.76 2.37
CA LEU A 99 20.50 15.15 3.51
C LEU A 99 19.97 16.24 4.45
N ASP A 100 18.72 16.12 4.80
CA ASP A 100 18.07 16.39 6.10
C ASP A 100 16.63 16.81 5.83
N ASP A 101 15.71 15.90 6.01
CA ASP A 101 14.32 16.25 6.32
C ASP A 101 13.82 15.29 7.41
N GLU A 102 13.67 15.86 8.59
CA GLU A 102 12.98 15.25 9.73
C GLU A 102 11.48 15.17 9.42
N GLU A 103 10.97 13.96 9.26
CA GLU A 103 9.53 13.72 9.06
C GLU A 103 8.76 13.85 10.38
N GLU A 104 7.96 14.89 10.52
CA GLU A 104 6.91 14.99 11.53
C GLU A 104 5.78 14.00 11.22
N ASP A 105 5.63 13.02 12.09
CA ASP A 105 4.59 11.99 12.09
C ASP A 105 3.22 12.60 12.46
N ARG A 106 2.34 12.83 11.48
CA ARG A 106 0.93 13.17 11.72
C ARG A 106 0.04 11.97 11.46
N GLN A 107 -0.36 11.37 12.55
CA GLN A 107 -1.26 10.22 12.63
C GLN A 107 -2.69 10.57 12.21
N ALA A 108 -3.22 9.87 11.22
CA ALA A 108 -4.66 9.73 11.05
C ALA A 108 -5.12 8.50 11.86
N GLN A 109 -5.67 8.74 13.05
CA GLN A 109 -6.26 7.70 13.90
C GLN A 109 -7.76 7.59 13.60
N LEU A 110 -8.21 6.38 13.29
CA LEU A 110 -9.61 6.01 13.42
C LEU A 110 -9.77 5.32 14.79
N PRO A 111 -10.66 5.78 15.67
CA PRO A 111 -10.88 5.15 16.97
C PRO A 111 -11.77 3.91 16.82
N ASP A 112 -11.31 2.78 17.32
CA ASP A 112 -12.14 1.60 17.58
C ASP A 112 -12.18 1.35 19.10
N GLU A 113 -13.36 1.60 19.70
CA GLU A 113 -13.61 1.59 21.13
C GLU A 113 -13.89 0.19 21.66
N ARG A 114 -12.94 -0.72 21.76
CA ARG A 114 -13.19 -2.03 22.44
C ARG A 114 -11.97 -2.74 23.01
N PHE A 115 -10.87 -2.10 23.39
CA PHE A 115 -9.74 -2.84 23.98
C PHE A 115 -9.03 -2.12 25.13
N SER A 116 -8.51 -2.94 26.07
CA SER A 116 -7.69 -2.50 27.20
C SER A 116 -6.51 -1.61 26.74
N PRO A 117 -6.22 -0.50 27.42
CA PRO A 117 -5.15 0.44 27.05
C PRO A 117 -3.77 -0.20 26.84
N HIS A 118 -3.48 -1.27 27.57
CA HIS A 118 -2.22 -2.00 27.45
C HIS A 118 -2.10 -2.76 26.11
N LEU A 119 -3.17 -3.41 25.67
CA LEU A 119 -3.20 -4.13 24.38
C LEU A 119 -3.17 -3.17 23.18
N GLU A 120 -3.72 -1.96 23.34
CA GLU A 120 -3.63 -0.93 22.30
C GLU A 120 -2.22 -0.36 22.18
N ALA A 121 -1.56 -0.12 23.31
CA ALA A 121 -0.15 0.32 23.30
C ALA A 121 0.75 -0.71 22.63
N GLU A 122 0.64 -2.00 22.96
CA GLU A 122 1.40 -3.06 22.29
C GLU A 122 1.10 -3.16 20.78
N ARG A 123 -0.17 -3.03 20.41
CA ARG A 123 -0.57 -3.05 18.99
C ARG A 123 -0.04 -1.84 18.22
N LYS A 124 -0.02 -0.67 18.86
CA LYS A 124 0.56 0.54 18.30
C LYS A 124 2.06 0.36 18.09
N GLU A 125 2.78 -0.07 19.12
CA GLU A 125 4.23 -0.31 19.04
C GLU A 125 4.59 -1.31 17.94
N ARG A 126 3.86 -2.41 17.83
CA ARG A 126 4.05 -3.39 16.74
C ARG A 126 3.79 -2.79 15.35
N ARG A 127 2.76 -1.95 15.21
CA ARG A 127 2.47 -1.27 13.94
C ARG A 127 3.57 -0.30 13.56
N ASP A 128 4.03 0.48 14.53
CA ASP A 128 5.08 1.49 14.33
C ASP A 128 6.41 0.83 13.99
N ALA A 129 6.78 -0.25 14.68
CA ALA A 129 7.96 -1.03 14.34
C ALA A 129 7.88 -1.68 12.96
N LEU A 130 6.70 -2.17 12.54
CA LEU A 130 6.50 -2.71 11.20
C LEU A 130 6.61 -1.63 10.13
N ARG A 131 6.04 -0.43 10.37
CA ARG A 131 6.17 0.73 9.47
C ARG A 131 7.64 1.13 9.31
N ALA A 132 8.36 1.30 10.42
CA ALA A 132 9.77 1.61 10.41
C ALA A 132 10.59 0.54 9.68
N GLY A 133 10.27 -0.74 9.90
CA GLY A 133 10.90 -1.85 9.19
C GLY A 133 10.65 -1.82 7.68
N LEU A 134 9.43 -1.52 7.26
CA LEU A 134 9.09 -1.37 5.84
C LEU A 134 9.80 -0.16 5.23
N SER A 135 9.88 0.98 5.94
CA SER A 135 10.58 2.18 5.48
C SER A 135 12.10 1.96 5.34
N ALA A 136 12.69 1.13 6.17
CA ALA A 136 14.11 0.77 6.10
C ALA A 136 14.46 -0.18 4.93
N LEU A 137 13.47 -0.81 4.30
CA LEU A 137 13.70 -1.64 3.11
C LEU A 137 13.99 -0.77 1.88
N SER A 138 14.78 -1.35 0.94
CA SER A 138 14.85 -0.77 -0.39
C SER A 138 13.46 -0.72 -1.02
N GLU A 139 13.23 0.27 -1.88
CA GLU A 139 11.98 0.49 -2.58
C GLU A 139 11.48 -0.77 -3.31
N GLU A 140 12.37 -1.50 -3.98
CA GLU A 140 12.05 -2.73 -4.68
C GLU A 140 11.58 -3.86 -3.75
N HIS A 141 12.22 -3.99 -2.59
CA HIS A 141 11.83 -4.96 -1.58
C HIS A 141 10.51 -4.59 -0.90
N ARG A 142 10.33 -3.33 -0.56
CA ARG A 142 9.10 -2.81 0.05
C ARG A 142 7.89 -3.07 -0.85
N ARG A 143 7.99 -2.72 -2.14
CA ARG A 143 6.89 -2.91 -3.12
C ARG A 143 6.45 -4.36 -3.22
N VAL A 144 7.36 -5.29 -3.48
CA VAL A 144 6.99 -6.70 -3.64
C VAL A 144 6.41 -7.28 -2.36
N LEU A 145 6.86 -6.82 -1.19
CA LEU A 145 6.35 -7.28 0.10
C LEU A 145 4.92 -6.76 0.35
N ILE A 146 4.67 -5.48 0.10
CA ILE A 146 3.34 -4.88 0.22
C ILE A 146 2.35 -5.60 -0.71
N LEU A 147 2.70 -5.74 -1.98
CA LEU A 147 1.84 -6.39 -2.97
C LEU A 147 1.53 -7.84 -2.60
N ARG A 148 2.49 -8.57 -2.05
CA ARG A 148 2.31 -9.97 -1.66
C ARG A 148 1.57 -10.14 -0.34
N GLU A 149 2.04 -9.47 0.74
CA GLU A 149 1.60 -9.74 2.11
C GLU A 149 0.36 -8.94 2.50
N LEU A 150 0.21 -7.73 1.98
CA LEU A 150 -0.90 -6.85 2.36
C LEU A 150 -2.01 -6.85 1.31
N GLU A 151 -1.66 -6.92 0.03
CA GLU A 151 -2.65 -6.91 -1.06
C GLU A 151 -2.97 -8.32 -1.59
N GLY A 152 -2.25 -9.35 -1.14
CA GLY A 152 -2.53 -10.75 -1.45
C GLY A 152 -2.32 -11.15 -2.90
N LEU A 153 -1.61 -10.34 -3.72
CA LEU A 153 -1.37 -10.64 -5.12
C LEU A 153 -0.50 -11.91 -5.30
N SER A 154 -0.79 -12.69 -6.32
CA SER A 154 0.03 -13.82 -6.73
C SER A 154 1.38 -13.36 -7.30
N TYR A 155 2.34 -14.26 -7.38
CA TYR A 155 3.65 -13.93 -7.98
C TYR A 155 3.54 -13.53 -9.45
N GLY A 156 2.64 -14.18 -10.21
CA GLY A 156 2.37 -13.83 -11.60
C GLY A 156 1.78 -12.43 -11.72
N GLU A 157 0.75 -12.09 -10.93
CA GLU A 157 0.17 -10.74 -10.93
C GLU A 157 1.18 -9.65 -10.55
N ILE A 158 2.08 -9.94 -9.59
CA ILE A 158 3.17 -9.01 -9.23
C ILE A 158 4.18 -8.90 -10.38
N ALA A 159 4.50 -10.00 -11.05
CA ALA A 159 5.41 -10.02 -12.19
C ALA A 159 4.88 -9.15 -13.33
N ASP A 160 3.62 -9.35 -13.72
CA ASP A 160 2.95 -8.56 -14.75
C ASP A 160 2.88 -7.08 -14.39
N LEU A 161 2.52 -6.77 -13.13
CA LEU A 161 2.38 -5.41 -12.63
C LEU A 161 3.72 -4.65 -12.62
N LEU A 162 4.81 -5.32 -12.22
CA LEU A 162 6.13 -4.70 -12.10
C LEU A 162 6.99 -4.83 -13.36
N GLY A 163 6.54 -5.58 -14.38
CA GLY A 163 7.31 -5.90 -15.58
C GLY A 163 8.54 -6.75 -15.25
N LEU A 164 8.38 -7.76 -14.41
CA LEU A 164 9.45 -8.64 -13.93
C LEU A 164 9.16 -10.11 -14.29
N GLU A 165 10.20 -10.92 -14.32
CA GLU A 165 10.04 -12.38 -14.34
C GLU A 165 9.56 -12.90 -12.98
N GLU A 166 8.67 -13.89 -12.97
CA GLU A 166 8.12 -14.47 -11.74
C GLU A 166 9.20 -15.02 -10.78
N GLY A 167 10.28 -15.60 -11.33
CA GLY A 167 11.45 -16.01 -10.57
C GLY A 167 12.15 -14.87 -9.84
N THR A 168 12.19 -13.69 -10.48
CA THR A 168 12.72 -12.46 -9.88
C THR A 168 11.82 -11.96 -8.75
N VAL A 169 10.50 -12.02 -8.93
CA VAL A 169 9.53 -11.66 -7.86
C VAL A 169 9.72 -12.57 -6.65
N LYS A 170 9.76 -13.90 -6.84
CA LYS A 170 10.01 -14.87 -5.76
C LYS A 170 11.29 -14.58 -4.98
N SER A 171 12.38 -14.34 -5.70
CA SER A 171 13.67 -14.05 -5.07
C SER A 171 13.70 -12.71 -4.32
N ARG A 172 13.04 -11.67 -4.86
CA ARG A 172 12.91 -10.37 -4.20
C ARG A 172 12.07 -10.45 -2.94
N ILE A 173 10.94 -11.16 -2.98
CA ILE A 173 10.08 -11.38 -1.79
C ILE A 173 10.87 -12.12 -0.70
N ALA A 174 11.60 -13.17 -1.04
CA ALA A 174 12.42 -13.90 -0.07
C ALA A 174 13.47 -13.01 0.60
N ARG A 175 14.18 -12.19 -0.18
CA ARG A 175 15.17 -11.23 0.34
C ARG A 175 14.50 -10.12 1.17
N ALA A 176 13.36 -9.62 0.73
CA ALA A 176 12.60 -8.59 1.45
C ALA A 176 12.13 -9.09 2.82
N ARG A 177 11.58 -10.32 2.90
CA ARG A 177 11.21 -10.95 4.17
C ARG A 177 12.42 -11.10 5.10
N LEU A 178 13.56 -11.55 4.58
CA LEU A 178 14.78 -11.70 5.37
C LEU A 178 15.28 -10.34 5.88
N ALA A 179 15.29 -9.33 5.03
CA ALA A 179 15.71 -7.97 5.41
C ALA A 179 14.79 -7.37 6.48
N LEU A 180 13.46 -7.50 6.33
CA LEU A 180 12.49 -7.04 7.32
C LEU A 180 12.64 -7.78 8.65
N ARG A 181 12.79 -9.11 8.61
CA ARG A 181 13.04 -9.92 9.82
C ARG A 181 14.30 -9.44 10.54
N ASN A 182 15.41 -9.26 9.82
CA ASN A 182 16.68 -8.83 10.41
C ASN A 182 16.55 -7.44 11.04
N TYR A 183 15.81 -6.52 10.41
CA TYR A 183 15.52 -5.21 10.98
C TYR A 183 14.75 -5.33 12.30
N LEU A 184 13.64 -6.08 12.30
CA LEU A 184 12.77 -6.24 13.48
C LEU A 184 13.50 -6.94 14.65
N VAL A 185 14.32 -7.95 14.35
CA VAL A 185 15.16 -8.62 15.38
C VAL A 185 16.17 -7.66 15.97
N LYS A 186 16.83 -6.82 15.13
CA LYS A 186 17.82 -5.85 15.60
C LYS A 186 17.21 -4.78 16.51
N GLN A 187 15.94 -4.44 16.32
CA GLN A 187 15.21 -3.49 17.17
C GLN A 187 14.68 -4.12 18.47
N GLY A 188 14.91 -5.41 18.72
CA GLY A 188 14.59 -6.05 20.00
C GLY A 188 13.12 -6.37 20.24
N ASN A 189 12.21 -6.14 19.27
CA ASN A 189 10.79 -6.05 19.58
C ASN A 189 9.93 -7.27 19.25
N PHE A 190 10.41 -8.31 18.53
CA PHE A 190 9.42 -9.27 17.98
C PHE A 190 9.74 -10.76 18.14
N PHE A 191 10.93 -11.17 18.53
CA PHE A 191 11.31 -12.60 18.44
C PHE A 191 12.06 -13.16 19.65
N GLU A 192 12.00 -12.50 20.80
CA GLU A 192 12.69 -12.99 22.01
C GLU A 192 11.92 -14.08 22.78
N ASN A 193 10.76 -14.56 22.32
CA ASN A 193 10.08 -15.65 23.01
C ASN A 193 9.73 -16.81 22.05
N PRO A 194 10.62 -17.79 21.86
CA PRO A 194 10.25 -19.08 21.27
C PRO A 194 9.47 -19.99 22.22
N SER A 195 9.12 -19.55 23.44
CA SER A 195 8.61 -20.39 24.52
C SER A 195 7.09 -20.41 24.71
N SER A 196 6.30 -19.91 23.77
CA SER A 196 4.84 -19.85 23.92
C SER A 196 4.06 -20.76 22.96
N ILE A 197 4.67 -21.83 22.45
CA ILE A 197 3.94 -22.90 21.77
C ILE A 197 4.26 -24.20 22.52
N SER A 198 3.44 -24.48 23.52
CA SER A 198 3.19 -25.82 24.08
C SER A 198 1.70 -26.02 24.17
#